data_fc3e9eee973bbcc030598174db542449
#
_entry.id   fc3e9eee973bbcc030598174db542449
#
_cell.length_a   1.000
_cell.length_b   1.000
_cell.length_c   1.000
_cell.angle_alpha   90.00
_cell.angle_beta   90.00
_cell.angle_gamma   90.00
#
_symmetry.space_group_name_H-M   'P 1'
#
loop_
_entity.id
_entity.type
_entity.pdbx_description
1 polymer ?
#
loop_
_entity_poly.entity_id
_entity_poly.type
_entity_poly.pdbx_seq_one_letter_code
_entity_poly.pdbx_strand_id
1 'polypeptide(L)'
;MQDFFPILYAGLPEVAGVLRSVETIDGVDGNAITLYIHRPATATGDVPAILHLHGGGMALLAAVDEQFVRWRDELAARGVVVVGVEFRNAGGALGPHPFPAGLDDCTSALLWLHAHRAELGVSKIVVSGESGGGNLTLATALRARRDGNVDAIDGVYAQCPYISGLYADPPSQLASLRENDGYFLERWSIAVTASIYDPEGRHGSNPLAWPYHAGTDDLTGLPPHAITVNELDPLRDEGLAYHHKLRAAGVSSTCRVIVGTSHAADVIFRAAIPDVYASSARDLVGFAYSL
;
A
#
# COMPACT_ATOMS: atom_id res chain seq x y z
N MET A 1 0.91 9.65 -17.78
CA MET A 1 0.28 8.81 -16.74
C MET A 1 -0.86 9.56 -16.04
N GLN A 2 -0.69 10.82 -15.63
CA GLN A 2 -1.74 11.61 -14.95
C GLN A 2 -3.04 11.76 -15.77
N ASP A 3 -2.97 11.83 -17.10
CA ASP A 3 -4.16 11.95 -17.96
C ASP A 3 -4.82 10.60 -18.30
N PHE A 4 -4.20 9.48 -17.95
CA PHE A 4 -4.68 8.14 -18.25
C PHE A 4 -5.73 7.67 -17.26
N PHE A 5 -5.50 7.87 -15.95
CA PHE A 5 -6.39 7.39 -14.91
C PHE A 5 -7.80 8.00 -14.96
N PRO A 6 -8.01 9.30 -15.16
CA PRO A 6 -9.35 9.87 -15.28
C PRO A 6 -10.21 9.22 -16.36
N ILE A 7 -9.59 8.78 -17.48
CA ILE A 7 -10.31 8.13 -18.57
C ILE A 7 -10.86 6.75 -18.14
N LEU A 8 -10.15 6.02 -17.28
CA LEU A 8 -10.57 4.70 -16.81
C LEU A 8 -11.79 4.73 -15.89
N TYR A 9 -12.04 5.88 -15.27
CA TYR A 9 -13.12 6.06 -14.30
C TYR A 9 -14.27 6.91 -14.85
N ALA A 10 -14.09 7.52 -16.01
CA ALA A 10 -15.10 8.34 -16.66
C ALA A 10 -16.41 7.54 -16.88
N GLY A 11 -17.52 8.10 -16.40
CA GLY A 11 -18.84 7.48 -16.55
C GLY A 11 -19.16 6.33 -15.59
N LEU A 12 -18.25 5.97 -14.71
CA LEU A 12 -18.60 5.04 -13.62
C LEU A 12 -19.54 5.73 -12.62
N PRO A 13 -20.61 5.03 -12.15
CA PRO A 13 -21.52 5.58 -11.16
C PRO A 13 -20.79 5.86 -9.83
N GLU A 14 -21.22 6.88 -9.09
CA GLU A 14 -20.73 7.11 -7.74
C GLU A 14 -20.98 5.89 -6.84
N VAL A 15 -20.09 5.69 -5.87
CA VAL A 15 -20.26 4.64 -4.87
C VAL A 15 -21.20 5.14 -3.78
N ALA A 16 -22.38 4.57 -3.71
CA ALA A 16 -23.38 4.94 -2.72
C ALA A 16 -23.05 4.37 -1.32
N GLY A 17 -23.59 5.01 -0.28
CA GLY A 17 -23.50 4.50 1.08
C GLY A 17 -22.16 4.77 1.78
N VAL A 18 -21.41 5.77 1.32
CA VAL A 18 -20.13 6.19 1.91
C VAL A 18 -20.21 7.63 2.38
N LEU A 19 -19.76 7.88 3.60
CA LEU A 19 -19.52 9.21 4.15
C LEU A 19 -18.04 9.51 4.09
N ARG A 20 -17.67 10.72 3.66
CA ARG A 20 -16.29 11.18 3.55
C ARG A 20 -16.05 12.35 4.49
N SER A 21 -14.90 12.34 5.16
CA SER A 21 -14.39 13.49 5.93
C SER A 21 -12.89 13.60 5.73
N VAL A 22 -12.35 14.74 6.14
CA VAL A 22 -10.92 15.04 6.02
C VAL A 22 -10.45 15.51 7.39
N GLU A 23 -9.31 14.95 7.81
CA GLU A 23 -8.58 15.38 9.00
C GLU A 23 -7.18 15.84 8.61
N THR A 24 -6.60 16.71 9.44
CA THR A 24 -5.21 17.14 9.28
C THR A 24 -4.48 16.88 10.58
N ILE A 25 -3.35 16.19 10.49
CA ILE A 25 -2.52 15.83 11.63
C ILE A 25 -1.10 16.39 11.47
N ASP A 26 -0.37 16.49 12.58
CA ASP A 26 1.02 16.90 12.56
C ASP A 26 1.94 15.69 12.25
N GLY A 27 2.84 15.87 11.31
CA GLY A 27 3.96 14.98 11.05
C GLY A 27 5.16 15.24 11.98
N VAL A 28 6.12 14.33 11.99
CA VAL A 28 7.31 14.40 12.87
C VAL A 28 8.20 15.61 12.59
N ASP A 29 8.15 16.15 11.38
CA ASP A 29 8.92 17.33 10.98
C ASP A 29 8.11 18.65 11.14
N GLY A 30 6.94 18.61 11.80
CA GLY A 30 6.01 19.73 11.89
C GLY A 30 5.23 20.01 10.61
N ASN A 31 5.28 19.12 9.64
CA ASN A 31 4.50 19.17 8.42
C ASN A 31 3.05 18.73 8.66
N ALA A 32 2.13 19.31 7.90
CA ALA A 32 0.73 18.87 7.91
C ALA A 32 0.57 17.61 7.04
N ILE A 33 -0.13 16.61 7.57
CA ILE A 33 -0.50 15.38 6.85
C ILE A 33 -2.01 15.34 6.73
N THR A 34 -2.54 15.24 5.52
CA THR A 34 -3.98 15.15 5.27
C THR A 34 -4.42 13.69 5.26
N LEU A 35 -5.47 13.39 6.01
CA LEU A 35 -6.10 12.08 6.08
C LEU A 35 -7.51 12.15 5.46
N TYR A 36 -7.78 11.28 4.49
CA TYR A 36 -9.09 11.16 3.84
C TYR A 36 -9.83 9.95 4.42
N ILE A 37 -10.87 10.22 5.19
CA ILE A 37 -11.62 9.18 5.93
C ILE A 37 -12.88 8.84 5.16
N HIS A 38 -13.02 7.59 4.77
CA HIS A 38 -14.21 7.03 4.12
C HIS A 38 -14.87 6.03 5.06
N ARG A 39 -16.15 6.22 5.36
CA ARG A 39 -16.89 5.41 6.33
C ARG A 39 -18.17 4.86 5.72
N PRO A 40 -18.59 3.63 6.08
CA PRO A 40 -19.91 3.17 5.69
C PRO A 40 -20.98 4.03 6.36
N ALA A 41 -21.97 4.50 5.58
CA ALA A 41 -23.06 5.35 6.09
C ALA A 41 -23.97 4.64 7.10
N THR A 42 -23.96 3.30 7.11
CA THR A 42 -24.88 2.47 7.90
C THR A 42 -24.18 1.56 8.91
N ALA A 43 -22.92 1.85 9.27
CA ALA A 43 -22.21 1.04 10.26
C ALA A 43 -22.91 1.12 11.63
N THR A 44 -23.22 -0.05 12.20
CA THR A 44 -23.75 -0.19 13.55
C THR A 44 -22.71 -0.93 14.39
N GLY A 45 -21.95 -0.19 15.20
CA GLY A 45 -20.85 -0.72 16.02
C GLY A 45 -19.49 -0.57 15.37
N ASP A 46 -18.46 -1.12 16.05
CA ASP A 46 -17.07 -1.02 15.63
C ASP A 46 -16.79 -1.96 14.45
N VAL A 47 -16.12 -1.44 13.44
CA VAL A 47 -15.73 -2.17 12.22
C VAL A 47 -14.22 -2.11 12.02
N PRO A 48 -13.60 -3.02 11.24
CA PRO A 48 -12.19 -2.89 10.90
C PRO A 48 -11.89 -1.59 10.14
N ALA A 49 -10.68 -1.06 10.33
CA ALA A 49 -10.16 0.04 9.53
C ALA A 49 -9.02 -0.43 8.62
N ILE A 50 -8.91 0.18 7.46
CA ILE A 50 -7.81 0.05 6.52
C ILE A 50 -7.10 1.39 6.44
N LEU A 51 -5.84 1.45 6.88
CA LEU A 51 -4.94 2.57 6.59
C LEU A 51 -4.40 2.36 5.17
N HIS A 52 -4.89 3.14 4.22
CA HIS A 52 -4.58 3.00 2.80
C HIS A 52 -3.46 3.93 2.37
N LEU A 53 -2.39 3.36 1.85
CA LEU A 53 -1.20 4.02 1.34
C LEU A 53 -1.18 3.83 -0.19
N HIS A 54 -1.32 4.92 -0.93
CA HIS A 54 -1.50 4.86 -2.39
C HIS A 54 -0.22 4.51 -3.15
N GLY A 55 -0.38 3.96 -4.36
CA GLY A 55 0.71 3.67 -5.28
C GLY A 55 1.40 4.91 -5.85
N GLY A 56 2.31 4.69 -6.81
CA GLY A 56 3.08 5.76 -7.46
C GLY A 56 4.57 5.71 -7.15
N GLY A 57 5.10 4.57 -6.68
CA GLY A 57 6.53 4.35 -6.44
C GLY A 57 7.13 5.26 -5.36
N MET A 58 6.34 5.72 -4.39
CA MET A 58 6.71 6.69 -3.36
C MET A 58 7.23 8.03 -3.93
N ALA A 59 6.99 8.29 -5.20
CA ALA A 59 7.50 9.47 -5.91
C ALA A 59 6.41 10.28 -6.62
N LEU A 60 5.30 9.65 -7.00
CA LEU A 60 4.27 10.23 -7.86
C LEU A 60 2.88 9.97 -7.30
N LEU A 61 1.88 10.61 -7.91
CA LEU A 61 0.47 10.51 -7.57
C LEU A 61 0.12 11.16 -6.23
N ALA A 62 -1.17 11.20 -5.91
CA ALA A 62 -1.71 11.78 -4.70
C ALA A 62 -2.90 10.96 -4.19
N ALA A 63 -3.16 10.99 -2.89
CA ALA A 63 -4.27 10.25 -2.31
C ALA A 63 -5.64 10.68 -2.85
N VAL A 64 -5.74 11.89 -3.41
CA VAL A 64 -6.97 12.43 -4.02
C VAL A 64 -7.20 11.96 -5.46
N ASP A 65 -6.26 11.27 -6.08
CA ASP A 65 -6.44 10.78 -7.45
C ASP A 65 -7.62 9.80 -7.51
N GLU A 66 -8.40 9.87 -8.59
CA GLU A 66 -9.72 9.25 -8.72
C GLU A 66 -9.72 7.72 -8.47
N GLN A 67 -8.67 7.03 -8.93
CA GLN A 67 -8.51 5.59 -8.70
C GLN A 67 -8.45 5.24 -7.21
N PHE A 68 -7.74 6.03 -6.41
CA PHE A 68 -7.57 5.79 -4.97
C PHE A 68 -8.80 6.22 -4.17
N VAL A 69 -9.42 7.34 -4.54
CA VAL A 69 -10.71 7.75 -3.96
C VAL A 69 -11.75 6.66 -4.18
N ARG A 70 -11.85 6.16 -5.43
CA ARG A 70 -12.79 5.11 -5.80
C ARG A 70 -12.52 3.82 -5.03
N TRP A 71 -11.27 3.40 -4.94
CA TRP A 71 -10.89 2.19 -4.20
C TRP A 71 -11.32 2.28 -2.74
N ARG A 72 -11.04 3.40 -2.07
CA ARG A 72 -11.47 3.63 -0.68
C ARG A 72 -13.00 3.61 -0.52
N ASP A 73 -13.72 4.21 -1.45
CA ASP A 73 -15.19 4.17 -1.41
C ASP A 73 -15.74 2.75 -1.56
N GLU A 74 -15.20 1.99 -2.51
CA GLU A 74 -15.62 0.61 -2.75
C GLU A 74 -15.33 -0.30 -1.55
N LEU A 75 -14.23 -0.07 -0.83
CA LEU A 75 -13.92 -0.75 0.43
C LEU A 75 -14.87 -0.31 1.55
N ALA A 76 -15.07 1.01 1.71
CA ALA A 76 -15.97 1.55 2.74
C ALA A 76 -17.42 1.10 2.53
N ALA A 77 -17.91 1.04 1.29
CA ALA A 77 -19.23 0.51 0.98
C ALA A 77 -19.39 -0.98 1.35
N ARG A 78 -18.30 -1.70 1.59
CA ARG A 78 -18.29 -3.10 2.07
C ARG A 78 -18.19 -3.22 3.60
N GLY A 79 -18.28 -2.10 4.33
CA GLY A 79 -18.45 -2.11 5.77
C GLY A 79 -17.19 -1.86 6.60
N VAL A 80 -16.12 -1.34 6.02
CA VAL A 80 -14.90 -0.97 6.76
C VAL A 80 -14.69 0.54 6.76
N VAL A 81 -13.98 1.07 7.76
CA VAL A 81 -13.44 2.43 7.71
C VAL A 81 -12.17 2.42 6.86
N VAL A 82 -11.98 3.39 5.97
CA VAL A 82 -10.75 3.51 5.20
C VAL A 82 -10.16 4.90 5.40
N VAL A 83 -8.90 4.95 5.81
CA VAL A 83 -8.15 6.19 6.02
C VAL A 83 -7.04 6.25 4.98
N GLY A 84 -7.21 7.10 3.98
CA GLY A 84 -6.18 7.38 2.97
C GLY A 84 -5.21 8.45 3.46
N VAL A 85 -3.92 8.24 3.27
CA VAL A 85 -2.87 9.16 3.73
C VAL A 85 -2.31 9.93 2.54
N GLU A 86 -2.32 11.26 2.62
CA GLU A 86 -1.56 12.13 1.70
C GLU A 86 -0.15 12.30 2.27
N PHE A 87 0.71 11.34 1.98
CA PHE A 87 2.09 11.35 2.44
C PHE A 87 3.02 12.10 1.48
N ARG A 88 4.11 12.63 1.98
CA ARG A 88 5.14 13.30 1.18
C ARG A 88 5.82 12.29 0.24
N ASN A 89 5.70 12.55 -1.06
CA ASN A 89 6.34 11.78 -2.13
C ASN A 89 7.71 12.37 -2.49
N ALA A 90 8.59 11.54 -3.05
CA ALA A 90 9.93 11.96 -3.45
C ALA A 90 9.95 12.92 -4.66
N GLY A 91 8.91 12.92 -5.50
CA GLY A 91 8.76 13.80 -6.66
C GLY A 91 7.34 14.34 -6.85
N GLY A 92 6.48 14.26 -5.84
CA GLY A 92 5.07 14.63 -5.91
C GLY A 92 4.79 16.13 -5.76
N ALA A 93 3.52 16.48 -5.70
CA ALA A 93 3.03 17.86 -5.62
C ALA A 93 3.45 18.58 -4.32
N LEU A 94 3.72 17.84 -3.25
CA LEU A 94 4.17 18.39 -1.97
C LEU A 94 5.67 18.78 -1.97
N GLY A 95 6.39 18.50 -3.04
CA GLY A 95 7.81 18.79 -3.21
C GLY A 95 8.67 17.52 -3.24
N PRO A 96 9.99 17.66 -3.41
CA PRO A 96 10.91 16.53 -3.43
C PRO A 96 11.23 16.05 -2.00
N HIS A 97 10.53 15.02 -1.56
CA HIS A 97 10.71 14.42 -0.24
C HIS A 97 11.13 12.96 -0.37
N PRO A 98 12.43 12.67 -0.60
CA PRO A 98 12.93 11.30 -0.68
C PRO A 98 12.79 10.58 0.67
N PHE A 99 13.11 9.29 0.67
CA PHE A 99 13.16 8.50 1.90
C PHE A 99 13.96 9.25 3.03
N PRO A 100 13.42 9.29 4.28
CA PRO A 100 12.27 8.52 4.80
C PRO A 100 10.96 9.31 4.91
N ALA A 101 10.80 10.49 4.32
CA ALA A 101 9.69 11.42 4.59
C ALA A 101 8.29 10.78 4.46
N GLY A 102 8.04 10.05 3.39
CA GLY A 102 6.75 9.36 3.19
C GLY A 102 6.49 8.28 4.23
N LEU A 103 7.52 7.53 4.65
CA LEU A 103 7.41 6.54 5.71
C LEU A 103 7.11 7.20 7.07
N ASP A 104 7.72 8.32 7.36
CA ASP A 104 7.48 9.07 8.60
C ASP A 104 6.03 9.58 8.67
N ASP A 105 5.49 10.07 7.55
CA ASP A 105 4.09 10.49 7.44
C ASP A 105 3.12 9.30 7.61
N CYS A 106 3.38 8.17 6.96
CA CYS A 106 2.58 6.96 7.09
C CYS A 106 2.60 6.41 8.53
N THR A 107 3.75 6.48 9.20
CA THR A 107 3.89 6.07 10.60
C THR A 107 3.09 6.99 11.53
N SER A 108 3.15 8.32 11.30
CA SER A 108 2.35 9.30 12.05
C SER A 108 0.85 9.04 11.87
N ALA A 109 0.41 8.76 10.65
CA ALA A 109 -1.00 8.44 10.35
C ALA A 109 -1.45 7.14 11.04
N LEU A 110 -0.60 6.10 11.08
CA LEU A 110 -0.88 4.87 11.80
C LEU A 110 -1.10 5.12 13.30
N LEU A 111 -0.19 5.86 13.93
CA LEU A 111 -0.26 6.15 15.36
C LEU A 111 -1.48 7.02 15.69
N TRP A 112 -1.79 7.99 14.84
CA TRP A 112 -3.01 8.78 14.98
C TRP A 112 -4.27 7.91 14.88
N LEU A 113 -4.38 7.05 13.87
CA LEU A 113 -5.52 6.15 13.70
C LEU A 113 -5.67 5.22 14.92
N HIS A 114 -4.57 4.69 15.42
CA HIS A 114 -4.57 3.85 16.62
C HIS A 114 -5.08 4.61 17.87
N ALA A 115 -4.64 5.85 18.06
CA ALA A 115 -5.05 6.69 19.19
C ALA A 115 -6.54 7.09 19.12
N HIS A 116 -7.08 7.28 17.90
CA HIS A 116 -8.47 7.71 17.69
C HIS A 116 -9.43 6.56 17.34
N ARG A 117 -8.97 5.29 17.48
CA ARG A 117 -9.76 4.13 17.06
C ARG A 117 -11.14 4.06 17.71
N ALA A 118 -11.26 4.44 18.99
CA ALA A 118 -12.54 4.44 19.70
C ALA A 118 -13.51 5.49 19.16
N GLU A 119 -13.03 6.71 18.86
CA GLU A 119 -13.85 7.79 18.29
C GLU A 119 -14.33 7.44 16.87
N LEU A 120 -13.50 6.72 16.13
CA LEU A 120 -13.79 6.29 14.77
C LEU A 120 -14.63 5.00 14.72
N GLY A 121 -14.91 4.34 15.85
CA GLY A 121 -15.59 3.05 15.89
C GLY A 121 -14.79 1.95 15.17
N VAL A 122 -13.48 1.87 15.47
CA VAL A 122 -12.55 0.95 14.82
C VAL A 122 -12.17 -0.22 15.72
N SER A 123 -12.47 -1.45 15.29
CA SER A 123 -12.16 -2.68 16.03
C SER A 123 -10.75 -3.18 15.76
N LYS A 124 -10.30 -3.14 14.51
CA LYS A 124 -9.01 -3.65 14.02
C LYS A 124 -8.39 -2.66 13.03
N ILE A 125 -7.06 -2.62 12.96
CA ILE A 125 -6.33 -1.77 12.01
C ILE A 125 -5.49 -2.65 11.08
N VAL A 126 -5.77 -2.56 9.78
CA VAL A 126 -4.99 -3.16 8.70
C VAL A 126 -4.26 -2.06 7.95
N VAL A 127 -2.93 -2.17 7.84
CA VAL A 127 -2.18 -1.30 6.93
C VAL A 127 -2.19 -1.94 5.55
N SER A 128 -2.58 -1.19 4.52
CA SER A 128 -2.68 -1.71 3.16
C SER A 128 -2.30 -0.66 2.12
N GLY A 129 -1.75 -1.13 1.00
CA GLY A 129 -1.42 -0.30 -0.15
C GLY A 129 -0.92 -1.13 -1.31
N GLU A 130 -0.95 -0.54 -2.50
CA GLU A 130 -0.51 -1.14 -3.75
C GLU A 130 0.79 -0.51 -4.25
N SER A 131 1.65 -1.28 -4.91
CA SER A 131 2.88 -0.79 -5.55
C SER A 131 3.82 -0.08 -4.57
N GLY A 132 4.11 1.21 -4.79
CA GLY A 132 4.82 2.06 -3.82
C GLY A 132 4.12 2.15 -2.46
N GLY A 133 2.78 2.18 -2.44
CA GLY A 133 1.99 2.06 -1.21
C GLY A 133 2.15 0.70 -0.55
N GLY A 134 2.33 -0.37 -1.33
CA GLY A 134 2.71 -1.69 -0.83
C GLY A 134 4.09 -1.71 -0.16
N ASN A 135 5.04 -0.94 -0.69
CA ASN A 135 6.33 -0.69 -0.01
C ASN A 135 6.11 -0.04 1.34
N LEU A 136 5.44 1.13 1.36
CA LEU A 136 5.18 1.87 2.59
C LEU A 136 4.36 1.07 3.60
N THR A 137 3.46 0.19 3.14
CA THR A 137 2.71 -0.75 3.98
C THR A 137 3.63 -1.69 4.76
N LEU A 138 4.58 -2.33 4.07
CA LEU A 138 5.54 -3.23 4.68
C LEU A 138 6.58 -2.47 5.52
N ALA A 139 7.06 -1.33 5.03
CA ALA A 139 8.01 -0.48 5.75
C ALA A 139 7.41 0.10 7.05
N THR A 140 6.12 0.50 7.03
CA THR A 140 5.41 0.99 8.23
C THR A 140 5.29 -0.10 9.28
N ALA A 141 5.01 -1.35 8.90
CA ALA A 141 4.98 -2.47 9.83
C ALA A 141 6.36 -2.77 10.44
N LEU A 142 7.42 -2.76 9.62
CA LEU A 142 8.81 -2.90 10.08
C LEU A 142 9.20 -1.76 11.04
N ARG A 143 8.82 -0.53 10.71
CA ARG A 143 9.08 0.66 11.54
C ARG A 143 8.33 0.58 12.87
N ALA A 144 7.05 0.24 12.85
CA ALA A 144 6.24 0.08 14.06
C ALA A 144 6.83 -0.99 14.98
N ARG A 145 7.27 -2.13 14.44
CA ARG A 145 7.94 -3.17 15.21
C ARG A 145 9.25 -2.68 15.83
N ARG A 146 10.09 -2.03 15.04
CA ARG A 146 11.38 -1.49 15.49
C ARG A 146 11.23 -0.45 16.61
N ASP A 147 10.19 0.38 16.50
CA ASP A 147 9.93 1.47 17.44
C ASP A 147 9.04 1.04 18.63
N GLY A 148 8.66 -0.24 18.72
CA GLY A 148 7.87 -0.79 19.83
C GLY A 148 6.36 -0.50 19.74
N ASN A 149 5.86 -0.13 18.57
CA ASN A 149 4.48 0.24 18.30
C ASN A 149 3.71 -0.81 17.45
N VAL A 150 4.22 -2.04 17.36
CA VAL A 150 3.62 -3.10 16.54
C VAL A 150 2.17 -3.41 16.91
N ASP A 151 1.80 -3.21 18.16
CA ASP A 151 0.42 -3.40 18.67
C ASP A 151 -0.59 -2.40 18.06
N ALA A 152 -0.13 -1.37 17.35
CA ALA A 152 -0.98 -0.48 16.58
C ALA A 152 -1.50 -1.12 15.27
N ILE A 153 -1.01 -2.30 14.89
CA ILE A 153 -1.32 -2.99 13.65
C ILE A 153 -1.86 -4.39 13.96
N ASP A 154 -3.11 -4.66 13.57
CA ASP A 154 -3.69 -6.01 13.69
C ASP A 154 -3.35 -6.89 12.47
N GLY A 155 -3.12 -6.29 11.29
CA GLY A 155 -2.74 -7.02 10.08
C GLY A 155 -2.15 -6.13 8.99
N VAL A 156 -1.48 -6.76 8.04
CA VAL A 156 -0.82 -6.08 6.90
C VAL A 156 -1.29 -6.72 5.60
N TYR A 157 -1.73 -5.90 4.64
CA TYR A 157 -2.18 -6.37 3.34
C TYR A 157 -1.46 -5.60 2.22
N ALA A 158 -0.41 -6.17 1.65
CA ALA A 158 0.38 -5.54 0.59
C ALA A 158 -0.01 -6.07 -0.79
N GLN A 159 -0.32 -5.15 -1.71
CA GLN A 159 -0.72 -5.47 -3.09
C GLN A 159 0.40 -5.10 -4.04
N CYS A 160 0.82 -6.04 -4.90
CA CYS A 160 1.88 -5.88 -5.90
C CYS A 160 3.05 -4.99 -5.42
N PRO A 161 3.67 -5.28 -4.25
CA PRO A 161 4.56 -4.35 -3.57
C PRO A 161 5.86 -4.09 -4.34
N TYR A 162 6.26 -2.82 -4.40
CA TYR A 162 7.47 -2.32 -5.06
C TYR A 162 8.59 -2.16 -4.01
N ILE A 163 9.40 -3.22 -3.76
CA ILE A 163 10.17 -3.35 -2.52
C ILE A 163 11.65 -3.71 -2.63
N SER A 164 12.16 -4.01 -3.82
CA SER A 164 13.54 -4.49 -3.91
C SER A 164 14.60 -3.41 -4.08
N GLY A 165 14.29 -2.34 -4.80
CA GLY A 165 15.28 -1.35 -5.20
C GLY A 165 16.27 -1.84 -6.27
N LEU A 166 16.16 -3.09 -6.73
CA LEU A 166 17.13 -3.76 -7.60
C LEU A 166 16.75 -3.71 -9.08
N TYR A 167 16.13 -2.63 -9.53
CA TYR A 167 15.52 -2.54 -10.86
C TYR A 167 16.49 -2.24 -11.99
N ALA A 168 17.60 -1.53 -11.71
CA ALA A 168 18.63 -1.21 -12.71
C ALA A 168 19.39 -2.46 -13.17
N ASP A 169 19.77 -3.31 -12.22
CA ASP A 169 20.47 -4.57 -12.47
C ASP A 169 19.82 -5.70 -11.63
N PRO A 170 18.69 -6.25 -12.09
CA PRO A 170 17.94 -7.22 -11.31
C PRO A 170 18.70 -8.56 -11.22
N PRO A 171 18.76 -9.15 -10.01
CA PRO A 171 19.34 -10.46 -9.80
C PRO A 171 18.48 -11.56 -10.45
N SER A 172 19.09 -12.73 -10.73
CA SER A 172 18.41 -13.82 -11.43
C SER A 172 17.18 -14.38 -10.71
N GLN A 173 17.14 -14.30 -9.38
CA GLN A 173 16.01 -14.75 -8.57
C GLN A 173 14.77 -13.84 -8.66
N LEU A 174 14.90 -12.63 -9.21
CA LEU A 174 13.79 -11.74 -9.54
C LEU A 174 13.54 -11.75 -11.05
N ALA A 175 13.29 -12.94 -11.60
CA ALA A 175 13.18 -13.18 -13.04
C ALA A 175 12.06 -12.37 -13.69
N SER A 176 10.93 -12.16 -12.96
CA SER A 176 9.79 -11.38 -13.43
C SER A 176 10.15 -9.96 -13.85
N LEU A 177 11.19 -9.36 -13.27
CA LEU A 177 11.71 -8.04 -13.68
C LEU A 177 12.19 -7.99 -15.14
N ARG A 178 12.53 -9.15 -15.73
CA ARG A 178 12.90 -9.28 -17.14
C ARG A 178 11.82 -9.93 -17.98
N GLU A 179 11.16 -10.96 -17.44
CA GLU A 179 10.13 -11.74 -18.16
C GLU A 179 8.89 -10.91 -18.44
N ASN A 180 8.50 -10.04 -17.49
CA ASN A 180 7.30 -9.23 -17.55
C ASN A 180 7.57 -7.74 -17.86
N ASP A 181 8.81 -7.40 -18.27
CA ASP A 181 9.16 -6.03 -18.64
C ASP A 181 8.30 -5.52 -19.80
N GLY A 182 7.63 -4.37 -19.62
CA GLY A 182 6.75 -3.78 -20.62
C GLY A 182 5.28 -4.20 -20.53
N TYR A 183 4.90 -5.15 -19.70
CA TYR A 183 3.48 -5.40 -19.40
C TYR A 183 2.95 -4.35 -18.41
N PHE A 184 2.56 -3.18 -18.94
CA PHE A 184 2.09 -2.00 -18.20
C PHE A 184 3.20 -1.22 -17.46
N LEU A 185 4.12 -1.89 -16.77
CA LEU A 185 5.30 -1.28 -16.18
C LEU A 185 6.55 -1.61 -17.01
N GLU A 186 7.39 -0.61 -17.19
CA GLU A 186 8.70 -0.76 -17.80
C GLU A 186 9.80 -0.68 -16.72
N ARG A 187 10.70 -1.63 -16.72
CA ARG A 187 11.77 -1.76 -15.73
C ARG A 187 12.63 -0.47 -15.62
N TRP A 188 12.91 0.18 -16.75
CA TRP A 188 13.65 1.44 -16.73
C TRP A 188 12.90 2.55 -15.97
N SER A 189 11.58 2.64 -16.10
CA SER A 189 10.78 3.67 -15.42
C SER A 189 10.74 3.45 -13.91
N ILE A 190 10.60 2.19 -13.47
CA ILE A 190 10.65 1.87 -12.04
C ILE A 190 12.07 2.06 -11.47
N ALA A 191 13.13 1.84 -12.26
CA ALA A 191 14.50 2.15 -11.82
C ALA A 191 14.72 3.65 -11.64
N VAL A 192 14.18 4.50 -12.53
CA VAL A 192 14.18 5.96 -12.38
C VAL A 192 13.42 6.38 -11.12
N THR A 193 12.22 5.82 -10.89
CA THR A 193 11.42 6.11 -9.71
C THR A 193 12.17 5.74 -8.42
N ALA A 194 12.86 4.59 -8.40
CA ALA A 194 13.70 4.19 -7.28
C ALA A 194 14.83 5.20 -7.01
N SER A 195 15.46 5.74 -8.06
CA SER A 195 16.52 6.75 -7.92
C SER A 195 16.02 8.11 -7.42
N ILE A 196 14.74 8.42 -7.60
CA ILE A 196 14.10 9.60 -7.02
C ILE A 196 13.78 9.38 -5.54
N TYR A 197 13.30 8.18 -5.18
CA TYR A 197 12.97 7.82 -3.80
C TYR A 197 14.20 7.67 -2.90
N ASP A 198 15.25 7.03 -3.41
CA ASP A 198 16.55 6.82 -2.74
C ASP A 198 17.69 7.43 -3.57
N PRO A 199 17.86 8.76 -3.54
CA PRO A 199 18.90 9.43 -4.31
C PRO A 199 20.28 8.89 -3.93
N GLU A 200 21.12 8.64 -4.95
CA GLU A 200 22.48 8.08 -4.80
C GLU A 200 22.52 6.65 -4.23
N GLY A 201 21.37 5.98 -4.04
CA GLY A 201 21.30 4.59 -3.53
C GLY A 201 21.81 4.43 -2.10
N ARG A 202 21.71 5.47 -1.29
CA ARG A 202 22.24 5.48 0.08
C ARG A 202 21.56 4.47 1.01
N HIS A 203 20.32 4.09 0.65
CA HIS A 203 19.48 3.20 1.43
C HIS A 203 19.23 1.87 0.73
N GLY A 204 20.02 1.51 -0.29
CA GLY A 204 19.77 0.36 -1.17
C GLY A 204 19.64 -1.01 -0.48
N SER A 205 20.16 -1.16 0.76
CA SER A 205 19.97 -2.36 1.59
C SER A 205 19.22 -2.09 2.90
N ASN A 206 18.65 -0.89 3.08
CA ASN A 206 17.89 -0.55 4.27
C ASN A 206 16.46 -1.13 4.17
N PRO A 207 16.04 -2.05 5.06
CA PRO A 207 14.71 -2.66 4.99
C PRO A 207 13.55 -1.68 5.21
N LEU A 208 13.79 -0.51 5.77
CA LEU A 208 12.78 0.54 5.89
C LEU A 208 12.58 1.32 4.58
N ALA A 209 13.57 1.36 3.69
CA ALA A 209 13.43 1.92 2.35
C ALA A 209 12.96 0.84 1.36
N TRP A 210 13.55 -0.33 1.48
CA TRP A 210 13.36 -1.47 0.58
C TRP A 210 13.10 -2.75 1.39
N PRO A 211 11.84 -3.03 1.74
CA PRO A 211 11.48 -4.17 2.60
C PRO A 211 11.97 -5.54 2.15
N TYR A 212 12.22 -5.72 0.84
CA TYR A 212 12.85 -6.94 0.31
C TYR A 212 14.14 -7.34 1.05
N HIS A 213 14.88 -6.38 1.59
CA HIS A 213 16.16 -6.61 2.29
C HIS A 213 15.99 -6.97 3.76
N ALA A 214 14.75 -7.01 4.30
CA ALA A 214 14.52 -7.43 5.68
C ALA A 214 15.01 -8.84 5.93
N GLY A 215 15.73 -9.00 7.05
CA GLY A 215 16.19 -10.28 7.57
C GLY A 215 15.17 -10.91 8.53
N THR A 216 15.47 -12.12 9.01
CA THR A 216 14.60 -12.85 9.96
C THR A 216 14.34 -12.03 11.22
N ASP A 217 15.35 -11.35 11.75
CA ASP A 217 15.24 -10.55 12.98
C ASP A 217 14.33 -9.33 12.79
N ASP A 218 14.31 -8.73 11.59
CA ASP A 218 13.42 -7.62 11.26
C ASP A 218 11.96 -8.07 11.17
N LEU A 219 11.72 -9.32 10.75
CA LEU A 219 10.39 -9.86 10.45
C LEU A 219 9.74 -10.55 11.66
N THR A 220 10.53 -11.14 12.56
CA THR A 220 10.02 -11.88 13.71
C THR A 220 9.12 -11.00 14.58
N GLY A 221 7.90 -11.48 14.90
CA GLY A 221 6.94 -10.75 15.74
C GLY A 221 6.08 -9.74 15.00
N LEU A 222 6.15 -9.67 13.67
CA LEU A 222 5.19 -8.91 12.87
C LEU A 222 3.78 -9.53 12.90
N PRO A 223 2.71 -8.75 12.74
CA PRO A 223 1.34 -9.24 12.70
C PRO A 223 1.09 -10.12 11.45
N PRO A 224 -0.10 -10.76 11.32
CA PRO A 224 -0.46 -11.51 10.12
C PRO A 224 -0.35 -10.66 8.84
N HIS A 225 0.17 -11.26 7.76
CA HIS A 225 0.35 -10.64 6.46
C HIS A 225 -0.46 -11.36 5.38
N ALA A 226 -1.09 -10.59 4.49
CA ALA A 226 -1.55 -11.06 3.20
C ALA A 226 -0.82 -10.28 2.10
N ILE A 227 -0.32 -10.99 1.09
CA ILE A 227 0.36 -10.38 -0.06
C ILE A 227 -0.36 -10.84 -1.31
N THR A 228 -0.67 -9.91 -2.22
CA THR A 228 -1.13 -10.23 -3.56
C THR A 228 -0.11 -9.76 -4.58
N VAL A 229 0.09 -10.56 -5.63
CA VAL A 229 0.95 -10.22 -6.76
C VAL A 229 0.22 -10.53 -8.05
N ASN A 230 0.51 -9.77 -9.10
CA ASN A 230 -0.09 -9.97 -10.41
C ASN A 230 0.82 -10.86 -11.27
N GLU A 231 0.23 -11.78 -12.05
CA GLU A 231 1.00 -12.78 -12.83
C GLU A 231 1.99 -12.13 -13.81
N LEU A 232 1.52 -11.10 -14.54
CA LEU A 232 2.27 -10.40 -15.58
C LEU A 232 2.97 -9.13 -15.07
N ASP A 233 3.23 -9.08 -13.78
CA ASP A 233 3.87 -7.93 -13.13
C ASP A 233 5.39 -8.13 -13.05
N PRO A 234 6.20 -7.15 -13.48
CA PRO A 234 7.64 -7.16 -13.21
C PRO A 234 7.98 -7.34 -11.72
N LEU A 235 7.13 -6.84 -10.80
CA LEU A 235 7.37 -6.87 -9.35
C LEU A 235 6.89 -8.18 -8.67
N ARG A 236 6.35 -9.14 -9.44
CA ARG A 236 5.80 -10.39 -8.91
C ARG A 236 6.73 -11.13 -7.96
N ASP A 237 7.95 -11.35 -8.38
CA ASP A 237 8.89 -12.23 -7.67
C ASP A 237 9.38 -11.65 -6.36
N GLU A 238 9.47 -10.32 -6.23
CA GLU A 238 9.88 -9.69 -4.96
C GLU A 238 8.78 -9.80 -3.89
N GLY A 239 7.51 -9.73 -4.26
CA GLY A 239 6.39 -9.99 -3.35
C GLY A 239 6.35 -11.46 -2.89
N LEU A 240 6.56 -12.42 -3.82
CA LEU A 240 6.68 -13.84 -3.50
C LEU A 240 7.86 -14.11 -2.55
N ALA A 241 9.03 -13.53 -2.83
CA ALA A 241 10.21 -13.68 -2.00
C ALA A 241 9.99 -13.13 -0.58
N TYR A 242 9.34 -11.99 -0.46
CA TYR A 242 9.03 -11.41 0.85
C TYR A 242 8.07 -12.29 1.66
N HIS A 243 7.04 -12.85 1.03
CA HIS A 243 6.17 -13.86 1.66
C HIS A 243 6.96 -15.05 2.21
N HIS A 244 7.88 -15.61 1.44
CA HIS A 244 8.72 -16.72 1.91
C HIS A 244 9.58 -16.32 3.12
N LYS A 245 10.14 -15.11 3.15
CA LYS A 245 10.88 -14.59 4.30
C LYS A 245 10.01 -14.45 5.55
N LEU A 246 8.78 -13.92 5.42
CA LEU A 246 7.83 -13.84 6.52
C LEU A 246 7.54 -15.23 7.11
N ARG A 247 7.27 -16.22 6.25
CA ARG A 247 7.05 -17.61 6.67
C ARG A 247 8.26 -18.21 7.39
N ALA A 248 9.45 -17.97 6.89
CA ALA A 248 10.70 -18.41 7.50
C ALA A 248 10.95 -17.77 8.89
N ALA A 249 10.50 -16.54 9.08
CA ALA A 249 10.54 -15.82 10.36
C ALA A 249 9.41 -16.21 11.34
N GLY A 250 8.55 -17.18 10.98
CA GLY A 250 7.44 -17.62 11.82
C GLY A 250 6.20 -16.72 11.80
N VAL A 251 6.16 -15.74 10.88
CA VAL A 251 5.00 -14.83 10.72
C VAL A 251 3.90 -15.53 9.92
N SER A 252 2.65 -15.42 10.39
CA SER A 252 1.48 -15.86 9.62
C SER A 252 1.39 -15.04 8.33
N SER A 253 1.55 -15.68 7.18
CA SER A 253 1.53 -15.01 5.89
C SER A 253 0.85 -15.88 4.83
N THR A 254 -0.01 -15.23 4.04
CA THR A 254 -0.60 -15.80 2.81
C THR A 254 -0.11 -14.99 1.61
N CYS A 255 0.02 -15.65 0.46
CA CYS A 255 0.32 -14.98 -0.80
C CYS A 255 -0.56 -15.52 -1.92
N ARG A 256 -1.06 -14.63 -2.79
CA ARG A 256 -1.89 -15.00 -3.94
C ARG A 256 -1.34 -14.38 -5.21
N VAL A 257 -1.30 -15.18 -6.29
CA VAL A 257 -1.04 -14.69 -7.64
C VAL A 257 -2.37 -14.47 -8.35
N ILE A 258 -2.60 -13.24 -8.83
CA ILE A 258 -3.80 -12.89 -9.59
C ILE A 258 -3.50 -13.11 -11.08
N VAL A 259 -4.00 -14.24 -11.58
CA VAL A 259 -3.70 -14.73 -12.94
C VAL A 259 -4.28 -13.81 -14.00
N GLY A 260 -3.56 -13.62 -15.10
CA GLY A 260 -3.99 -12.82 -16.27
C GLY A 260 -3.96 -11.31 -16.05
N THR A 261 -3.32 -10.83 -14.96
CA THR A 261 -3.26 -9.40 -14.65
C THR A 261 -1.84 -8.84 -14.69
N SER A 262 -1.71 -7.63 -15.21
CA SER A 262 -0.50 -6.81 -15.10
C SER A 262 -0.47 -6.06 -13.77
N HIS A 263 0.59 -5.30 -13.51
CA HIS A 263 0.80 -4.55 -12.27
C HIS A 263 -0.44 -3.76 -11.82
N ALA A 264 -0.90 -3.99 -10.61
CA ALA A 264 -2.04 -3.32 -9.98
C ALA A 264 -3.36 -3.34 -10.79
N ALA A 265 -3.47 -4.17 -11.82
CA ALA A 265 -4.66 -4.18 -12.70
C ALA A 265 -5.94 -4.47 -11.92
N ASP A 266 -5.86 -5.32 -10.91
CA ASP A 266 -6.96 -5.74 -10.05
C ASP A 266 -7.45 -4.66 -9.06
N VAL A 267 -6.73 -3.56 -8.93
CA VAL A 267 -7.11 -2.39 -8.10
C VAL A 267 -7.33 -1.12 -8.93
N ILE A 268 -6.85 -1.08 -10.19
CA ILE A 268 -6.93 0.09 -11.06
C ILE A 268 -8.00 -0.09 -12.15
N PHE A 269 -8.07 -1.23 -12.83
CA PHE A 269 -8.89 -1.40 -14.02
C PHE A 269 -10.34 -1.80 -13.71
N ARG A 270 -11.01 -1.02 -12.85
CA ARG A 270 -12.39 -1.26 -12.39
C ARG A 270 -13.40 -1.53 -13.51
N ALA A 271 -13.31 -0.80 -14.62
CA ALA A 271 -14.22 -0.93 -15.74
C ALA A 271 -13.87 -2.10 -16.65
N ALA A 272 -12.59 -2.40 -16.84
CA ALA A 272 -12.11 -3.41 -17.77
C ALA A 272 -12.23 -4.85 -17.21
N ILE A 273 -11.96 -5.01 -15.89
CA ILE A 273 -11.98 -6.32 -15.21
C ILE A 273 -12.79 -6.25 -13.90
N PRO A 274 -14.11 -5.93 -13.98
CA PRO A 274 -14.93 -5.62 -12.81
C PRO A 274 -14.99 -6.75 -11.78
N ASP A 275 -15.00 -8.01 -12.22
CA ASP A 275 -15.08 -9.16 -11.31
C ASP A 275 -13.78 -9.40 -10.55
N VAL A 276 -12.64 -9.21 -11.19
CA VAL A 276 -11.31 -9.32 -10.57
C VAL A 276 -11.14 -8.19 -9.54
N TYR A 277 -11.44 -6.95 -9.93
CA TYR A 277 -11.41 -5.80 -9.02
C TYR A 277 -12.32 -6.02 -7.79
N ALA A 278 -13.57 -6.46 -8.00
CA ALA A 278 -14.49 -6.74 -6.90
C ALA A 278 -14.01 -7.90 -6.02
N SER A 279 -13.30 -8.89 -6.59
CA SER A 279 -12.69 -9.98 -5.83
C SER A 279 -11.58 -9.47 -4.92
N SER A 280 -10.67 -8.62 -5.43
CA SER A 280 -9.59 -8.02 -4.63
C SER A 280 -10.12 -7.17 -3.48
N ALA A 281 -11.19 -6.39 -3.73
CA ALA A 281 -11.85 -5.62 -2.66
C ALA A 281 -12.47 -6.53 -1.58
N ARG A 282 -13.17 -7.61 -1.96
CA ARG A 282 -13.72 -8.58 -0.99
C ARG A 282 -12.63 -9.27 -0.20
N ASP A 283 -11.51 -9.56 -0.82
CA ASP A 283 -10.38 -10.27 -0.22
C ASP A 283 -9.74 -9.45 0.90
N LEU A 284 -9.45 -8.18 0.60
CA LEU A 284 -8.91 -7.24 1.60
C LEU A 284 -9.87 -7.03 2.78
N VAL A 285 -11.16 -6.81 2.49
CA VAL A 285 -12.18 -6.65 3.54
C VAL A 285 -12.33 -7.94 4.33
N GLY A 286 -12.36 -9.11 3.68
CA GLY A 286 -12.43 -10.42 4.32
C GLY A 286 -11.22 -10.67 5.23
N PHE A 287 -10.02 -10.28 4.81
CA PHE A 287 -8.83 -10.35 5.65
C PHE A 287 -8.97 -9.47 6.90
N ALA A 288 -9.43 -8.23 6.77
CA ALA A 288 -9.62 -7.32 7.89
C ALA A 288 -10.62 -7.85 8.94
N TYR A 289 -11.67 -8.54 8.50
CA TYR A 289 -12.64 -9.16 9.40
C TYR A 289 -12.17 -10.50 10.00
N SER A 290 -11.15 -11.13 9.44
CA SER A 290 -10.62 -12.43 9.92
C SER A 290 -9.63 -12.31 11.08
N LEU A 291 -9.21 -11.10 11.45
CA LEU A 291 -8.24 -10.79 12.51
C LEU A 291 -8.93 -10.76 13.93
#